data_6b7ccec0b0e9f72918e567db719850cd
#
_entry.id   6b7ccec0b0e9f72918e567db719850cd
#
_cell.length_a   1.000
_cell.length_b   1.000
_cell.length_c   1.000
_cell.angle_alpha   90.00
_cell.angle_beta   90.00
_cell.angle_gamma   90.00
#
_symmetry.space_group_name_H-M   'P 1'
#
loop_
_entity.id
_entity.type
_entity.pdbx_description
1 polymer ?
#
loop_
_entity_poly.entity_id
_entity_poly.type
_entity_poly.pdbx_seq_one_letter_code
_entity_poly.pdbx_strand_id
1 'polypeptide(L)'
;MDQSSGPVPCSYHPNVLTGLRCNRCGKPICPDDAVRTPVGLRCPDCAGVRHMGSIRTGTDALIKAAGMGLLVAVVVAGLWRFFPEWQFYLSLLMGFGVVETVARPTNNKRGADLQALSMVLITIGFLLSRVLLADRYGITWAHVNDMSPFISRLLQVRAIPDLLFVAIAFVIAWVRFR
;
A
#
# COMPACT_ATOMS: atom_id res chain seq x y z
N MET A 1 -42.61 32.52 4.30
CA MET A 1 -41.36 31.75 4.19
C MET A 1 -41.70 30.31 4.55
N ASP A 2 -42.04 29.57 3.53
CA ASP A 2 -42.56 28.20 3.69
C ASP A 2 -41.41 27.19 3.82
N GLN A 3 -41.14 26.75 5.04
CA GLN A 3 -40.16 25.67 5.31
C GLN A 3 -40.87 24.36 5.62
N SER A 4 -41.73 23.95 4.72
CA SER A 4 -42.32 22.62 4.74
C SER A 4 -41.42 21.60 3.98
N SER A 5 -40.17 21.48 4.37
CA SER A 5 -39.31 20.45 3.82
C SER A 5 -39.24 19.30 4.80
N GLY A 6 -40.13 18.31 4.63
CA GLY A 6 -40.00 17.01 5.25
C GLY A 6 -38.63 16.37 4.96
N PRO A 7 -38.26 15.30 5.66
CA PRO A 7 -37.00 14.62 5.42
C PRO A 7 -36.93 14.15 3.96
N VAL A 8 -35.86 14.57 3.26
CA VAL A 8 -35.60 14.21 1.85
C VAL A 8 -34.40 13.27 1.78
N PRO A 9 -34.30 12.41 0.75
CA PRO A 9 -33.14 11.54 0.60
C PRO A 9 -31.85 12.35 0.41
N CYS A 10 -30.76 11.93 1.04
CA CYS A 10 -29.44 12.52 0.88
C CYS A 10 -28.97 12.38 -0.57
N SER A 11 -28.35 13.42 -1.11
CA SER A 11 -27.82 13.43 -2.50
C SER A 11 -26.69 12.41 -2.73
N TYR A 12 -26.04 11.93 -1.69
CA TYR A 12 -24.95 10.98 -1.76
C TYR A 12 -25.37 9.57 -1.28
N HIS A 13 -26.40 9.50 -0.43
CA HIS A 13 -26.94 8.25 0.12
C HIS A 13 -28.46 8.20 -0.04
N PRO A 14 -29.00 7.69 -1.15
CA PRO A 14 -30.44 7.73 -1.44
C PRO A 14 -31.31 7.04 -0.39
N ASN A 15 -30.75 6.12 0.37
CA ASN A 15 -31.45 5.37 1.40
C ASN A 15 -31.51 6.08 2.77
N VAL A 16 -30.86 7.24 2.90
CA VAL A 16 -30.82 8.01 4.16
C VAL A 16 -31.64 9.27 4.00
N LEU A 17 -32.72 9.38 4.79
CA LEU A 17 -33.53 10.60 4.86
C LEU A 17 -32.87 11.63 5.75
N THR A 18 -32.80 12.88 5.30
CA THR A 18 -32.17 13.98 6.02
C THR A 18 -32.94 15.29 5.90
N GLY A 19 -32.90 16.08 6.95
CA GLY A 19 -33.37 17.48 6.94
C GLY A 19 -32.21 18.50 6.79
N LEU A 20 -30.96 18.01 6.77
CA LEU A 20 -29.79 18.90 6.64
C LEU A 20 -29.56 19.29 5.18
N ARG A 21 -29.20 20.56 4.97
CA ARG A 21 -28.89 21.09 3.64
C ARG A 21 -27.54 21.81 3.65
N CYS A 22 -26.86 21.75 2.52
CA CYS A 22 -25.62 22.50 2.31
C CYS A 22 -25.91 24.01 2.27
N ASN A 23 -25.22 24.79 3.09
CA ASN A 23 -25.39 26.27 3.13
C ASN A 23 -24.96 26.99 1.84
N ARG A 24 -24.21 26.33 0.95
CA ARG A 24 -23.75 26.97 -0.29
C ARG A 24 -24.60 26.61 -1.50
N CYS A 25 -24.99 25.34 -1.67
CA CYS A 25 -25.69 24.85 -2.87
C CYS A 25 -27.09 24.30 -2.58
N GLY A 26 -27.54 24.21 -1.31
CA GLY A 26 -28.87 23.73 -0.94
C GLY A 26 -29.09 22.23 -1.04
N LYS A 27 -28.12 21.45 -1.52
CA LYS A 27 -28.24 19.98 -1.64
C LYS A 27 -28.51 19.33 -0.27
N PRO A 28 -29.46 18.37 -0.18
CA PRO A 28 -29.67 17.60 1.04
C PRO A 28 -28.46 16.71 1.32
N ILE A 29 -27.95 16.76 2.55
CA ILE A 29 -26.76 16.03 3.00
C ILE A 29 -27.04 15.32 4.31
N CYS A 30 -26.58 14.07 4.46
CA CYS A 30 -26.67 13.36 5.72
C CYS A 30 -25.58 13.82 6.71
N PRO A 31 -25.70 13.49 8.01
CA PRO A 31 -24.69 13.85 9.00
C PRO A 31 -23.30 13.35 8.68
N ASP A 32 -23.19 12.20 8.01
CA ASP A 32 -21.90 11.57 7.62
C ASP A 32 -21.17 12.34 6.51
N ASP A 33 -21.94 13.00 5.60
CA ASP A 33 -21.40 13.82 4.52
C ASP A 33 -21.29 15.29 4.87
N ALA A 34 -21.80 15.71 6.03
CA ALA A 34 -21.84 17.10 6.44
C ALA A 34 -20.48 17.58 6.96
N VAL A 35 -19.77 18.36 6.16
CA VAL A 35 -18.51 18.99 6.57
C VAL A 35 -18.82 20.28 7.36
N ARG A 36 -18.38 20.30 8.61
CA ARG A 36 -18.50 21.51 9.46
C ARG A 36 -17.45 22.52 9.07
N THR A 37 -17.91 23.70 8.70
CA THR A 37 -17.04 24.85 8.41
C THR A 37 -17.41 26.04 9.30
N PRO A 38 -16.53 27.02 9.49
CA PRO A 38 -16.84 28.20 10.30
C PRO A 38 -18.10 28.97 9.84
N VAL A 39 -18.53 28.76 8.60
CA VAL A 39 -19.72 29.36 8.00
C VAL A 39 -20.92 28.40 7.88
N GLY A 40 -20.89 27.28 8.59
CA GLY A 40 -21.99 26.32 8.65
C GLY A 40 -21.68 24.98 7.97
N LEU A 41 -22.74 24.19 7.74
CA LEU A 41 -22.61 22.86 7.12
C LEU A 41 -22.50 22.98 5.59
N ARG A 42 -21.54 22.29 5.02
CA ARG A 42 -21.33 22.23 3.57
C ARG A 42 -21.27 20.79 3.09
N CYS A 43 -21.70 20.56 1.85
CA CYS A 43 -21.46 19.28 1.21
C CYS A 43 -19.97 19.11 0.88
N PRO A 44 -19.46 17.89 0.68
CA PRO A 44 -18.06 17.62 0.35
C PRO A 44 -17.57 18.38 -0.88
N ASP A 45 -18.42 18.51 -1.91
CA ASP A 45 -18.11 19.26 -3.13
C ASP A 45 -17.88 20.74 -2.87
N CYS A 46 -18.73 21.35 -2.03
CA CYS A 46 -18.65 22.79 -1.70
C CYS A 46 -17.59 23.10 -0.64
N ALA A 47 -17.22 22.11 0.17
CA ALA A 47 -16.16 22.23 1.16
C ALA A 47 -14.78 22.06 0.54
N GLY A 48 -14.70 21.65 -0.73
CA GLY A 48 -13.43 21.33 -1.39
C GLY A 48 -12.79 20.03 -0.87
N VAL A 49 -13.49 19.33 0.02
CA VAL A 49 -13.11 18.01 0.47
C VAL A 49 -13.59 17.07 -0.62
N ARG A 50 -12.69 16.66 -1.52
CA ARG A 50 -12.98 15.55 -2.42
C ARG A 50 -13.49 14.42 -1.55
N HIS A 51 -14.67 13.90 -1.93
CA HIS A 51 -15.32 12.80 -1.24
C HIS A 51 -14.26 11.83 -0.74
N MET A 52 -14.07 11.78 0.57
CA MET A 52 -13.27 10.73 1.19
C MET A 52 -14.09 9.45 1.04
N GLY A 53 -14.18 8.99 -0.20
CA GLY A 53 -14.68 7.66 -0.49
C GLY A 53 -13.91 6.73 0.39
N SER A 54 -14.62 5.95 1.18
CA SER A 54 -14.16 4.96 2.12
C SER A 54 -12.64 4.82 2.14
N ILE A 55 -11.98 5.19 3.24
CA ILE A 55 -10.53 5.08 3.45
C ILE A 55 -10.05 3.65 3.16
N ARG A 56 -10.95 2.69 3.21
CA ARG A 56 -10.69 1.30 2.83
C ARG A 56 -10.60 1.14 1.33
N THR A 57 -9.46 0.66 0.89
CA THR A 57 -9.27 0.23 -0.50
C THR A 57 -10.20 -0.97 -0.77
N GLY A 58 -10.94 -0.93 -1.86
CA GLY A 58 -11.81 -2.05 -2.23
C GLY A 58 -11.00 -3.35 -2.34
N THR A 59 -11.59 -4.47 -1.90
CA THR A 59 -10.93 -5.78 -1.90
C THR A 59 -10.39 -6.17 -3.27
N ASP A 60 -11.11 -5.85 -4.34
CA ASP A 60 -10.69 -6.14 -5.72
C ASP A 60 -9.41 -5.38 -6.12
N ALA A 61 -9.33 -4.10 -5.70
CA ALA A 61 -8.13 -3.30 -5.95
C ALA A 61 -6.93 -3.79 -5.12
N LEU A 62 -7.16 -4.24 -3.89
CA LEU A 62 -6.13 -4.83 -3.03
C LEU A 62 -5.60 -6.15 -3.62
N ILE A 63 -6.48 -7.03 -4.11
CA ILE A 63 -6.09 -8.31 -4.72
C ILE A 63 -5.25 -8.05 -5.99
N LYS A 64 -5.69 -7.14 -6.84
CA LYS A 64 -4.93 -6.74 -8.04
C LYS A 64 -3.57 -6.15 -7.67
N ALA A 65 -3.53 -5.26 -6.69
CA ALA A 65 -2.31 -4.65 -6.19
C ALA A 65 -1.34 -5.70 -5.61
N ALA A 66 -1.86 -6.65 -4.82
CA ALA A 66 -1.08 -7.75 -4.25
C ALA A 66 -0.50 -8.65 -5.35
N GLY A 67 -1.32 -9.04 -6.34
CA GLY A 67 -0.87 -9.89 -7.45
C GLY A 67 0.21 -9.21 -8.30
N MET A 68 0.02 -7.95 -8.68
CA MET A 68 1.01 -7.21 -9.46
C MET A 68 2.29 -6.94 -8.67
N GLY A 69 2.16 -6.57 -7.39
CA GLY A 69 3.30 -6.36 -6.51
C GLY A 69 4.10 -7.64 -6.26
N LEU A 70 3.42 -8.77 -6.07
CA LEU A 70 4.06 -10.08 -5.93
C LEU A 70 4.82 -10.48 -7.21
N LEU A 71 4.24 -10.25 -8.37
CA LEU A 71 4.90 -10.54 -9.65
C LEU A 71 6.22 -9.76 -9.76
N VAL A 72 6.21 -8.47 -9.44
CA VAL A 72 7.43 -7.64 -9.45
C VAL A 72 8.43 -8.15 -8.42
N ALA A 73 7.98 -8.50 -7.21
CA ALA A 73 8.85 -9.03 -6.16
C ALA A 73 9.55 -10.33 -6.61
N VAL A 74 8.82 -11.24 -7.28
CA VAL A 74 9.38 -12.50 -7.84
C VAL A 74 10.37 -12.22 -8.95
N VAL A 75 10.05 -11.30 -9.88
CA VAL A 75 10.96 -10.93 -10.98
C VAL A 75 12.27 -10.35 -10.44
N VAL A 76 12.18 -9.42 -9.50
CA VAL A 76 13.38 -8.80 -8.91
C VAL A 76 14.18 -9.81 -8.09
N ALA A 77 13.53 -10.70 -7.34
CA ALA A 77 14.20 -11.78 -6.64
C ALA A 77 14.93 -12.74 -7.61
N GLY A 78 14.31 -13.03 -8.76
CA GLY A 78 14.95 -13.79 -9.83
C GLY A 78 16.17 -13.10 -10.42
N LEU A 79 16.10 -11.79 -10.68
CA LEU A 79 17.25 -10.99 -11.13
C LEU A 79 18.38 -11.01 -10.11
N TRP A 80 18.06 -11.00 -8.81
CA TRP A 80 19.05 -11.09 -7.74
C TRP A 80 19.87 -12.37 -7.78
N ARG A 81 19.27 -13.48 -8.25
CA ARG A 81 19.97 -14.74 -8.48
C ARG A 81 21.10 -14.61 -9.51
N PHE A 82 20.92 -13.77 -10.54
CA PHE A 82 21.90 -13.59 -11.61
C PHE A 82 22.95 -12.53 -11.28
N PHE A 83 22.56 -11.48 -10.57
CA PHE A 83 23.38 -10.30 -10.28
C PHE A 83 23.49 -10.02 -8.77
N PRO A 84 24.13 -10.91 -7.98
CA PRO A 84 24.21 -10.76 -6.53
C PRO A 84 25.00 -9.51 -6.10
N GLU A 85 25.90 -9.02 -6.95
CA GLU A 85 26.73 -7.84 -6.67
C GLU A 85 25.95 -6.52 -6.72
N TRP A 86 24.79 -6.51 -7.42
CA TRP A 86 23.96 -5.33 -7.59
C TRP A 86 22.91 -5.16 -6.49
N GLN A 87 23.23 -5.59 -5.29
CA GLN A 87 22.30 -5.62 -4.15
C GLN A 87 21.62 -4.29 -3.90
N PHE A 88 22.37 -3.18 -3.93
CA PHE A 88 21.84 -1.84 -3.72
C PHE A 88 20.79 -1.46 -4.78
N TYR A 89 21.12 -1.62 -6.04
CA TYR A 89 20.22 -1.27 -7.15
C TYR A 89 18.97 -2.18 -7.18
N LEU A 90 19.14 -3.46 -6.89
CA LEU A 90 18.04 -4.42 -6.84
C LEU A 90 17.11 -4.15 -5.65
N SER A 91 17.62 -3.69 -4.51
CA SER A 91 16.78 -3.31 -3.38
C SER A 91 15.97 -2.04 -3.67
N LEU A 92 16.56 -1.04 -4.35
CA LEU A 92 15.83 0.13 -4.83
C LEU A 92 14.77 -0.26 -5.85
N LEU A 93 15.10 -1.12 -6.80
CA LEU A 93 14.17 -1.63 -7.79
C LEU A 93 13.01 -2.39 -7.13
N MET A 94 13.29 -3.19 -6.11
CA MET A 94 12.29 -3.88 -5.30
C MET A 94 11.37 -2.87 -4.62
N GLY A 95 11.92 -1.89 -3.91
CA GLY A 95 11.15 -0.86 -3.19
C GLY A 95 10.26 -0.04 -4.13
N PHE A 96 10.84 0.59 -5.14
CA PHE A 96 10.08 1.40 -6.11
C PHE A 96 9.13 0.56 -6.97
N GLY A 97 9.58 -0.60 -7.45
CA GLY A 97 8.78 -1.48 -8.30
C GLY A 97 7.52 -1.99 -7.59
N VAL A 98 7.66 -2.52 -6.39
CA VAL A 98 6.51 -2.99 -5.59
C VAL A 98 5.58 -1.84 -5.24
N VAL A 99 6.13 -0.72 -4.76
CA VAL A 99 5.32 0.44 -4.33
C VAL A 99 4.53 1.03 -5.51
N GLU A 100 5.16 1.21 -6.67
CA GLU A 100 4.49 1.77 -7.85
C GLU A 100 3.41 0.82 -8.41
N THR A 101 3.67 -0.49 -8.41
CA THR A 101 2.68 -1.48 -8.86
C THR A 101 1.51 -1.63 -7.91
N VAL A 102 1.70 -1.42 -6.62
CA VAL A 102 0.62 -1.36 -5.63
C VAL A 102 -0.18 -0.05 -5.77
N ALA A 103 0.47 1.07 -6.05
CA ALA A 103 -0.15 2.39 -6.17
C ALA A 103 -1.08 2.52 -7.39
N ARG A 104 -0.74 1.89 -8.52
CA ARG A 104 -1.52 2.01 -9.78
C ARG A 104 -2.94 1.49 -9.68
N PRO A 105 -3.22 0.23 -9.29
CA PRO A 105 -4.59 -0.30 -9.20
C PRO A 105 -5.42 0.39 -8.14
N THR A 106 -4.78 1.02 -7.15
CA THR A 106 -5.44 1.69 -6.04
C THR A 106 -5.69 3.19 -6.31
N ASN A 107 -5.48 3.66 -7.55
CA ASN A 107 -5.62 5.07 -7.94
C ASN A 107 -4.80 6.03 -7.05
N ASN A 108 -3.60 5.64 -6.68
CA ASN A 108 -2.71 6.40 -5.81
C ASN A 108 -3.34 6.77 -4.44
N LYS A 109 -4.25 5.94 -3.94
CA LYS A 109 -4.76 6.10 -2.58
C LYS A 109 -3.63 5.97 -1.57
N ARG A 110 -3.81 6.64 -0.43
CA ARG A 110 -2.90 6.55 0.71
C ARG A 110 -3.61 5.83 1.84
N GLY A 111 -2.90 5.05 2.63
CA GLY A 111 -3.49 4.33 3.76
C GLY A 111 -2.55 3.29 4.34
N ALA A 112 -2.77 2.98 5.62
CA ALA A 112 -2.00 1.99 6.35
C ALA A 112 -2.11 0.58 5.73
N ASP A 113 -3.25 0.26 5.11
CA ASP A 113 -3.49 -1.03 4.46
C ASP A 113 -2.51 -1.25 3.29
N LEU A 114 -2.32 -0.22 2.45
CA LEU A 114 -1.40 -0.28 1.30
C LEU A 114 0.06 -0.25 1.75
N GLN A 115 0.34 0.47 2.82
CA GLN A 115 1.66 0.51 3.44
C GLN A 115 2.04 -0.88 3.97
N ALA A 116 1.15 -1.51 4.74
CA ALA A 116 1.37 -2.85 5.27
C ALA A 116 1.52 -3.88 4.14
N LEU A 117 0.64 -3.83 3.12
CA LEU A 117 0.72 -4.71 1.95
C LEU A 117 2.09 -4.59 1.25
N SER A 118 2.54 -3.37 1.00
CA SER A 118 3.83 -3.14 0.33
C SER A 118 5.00 -3.67 1.15
N MET A 119 5.00 -3.46 2.47
CA MET A 119 6.04 -3.98 3.35
C MET A 119 6.08 -5.50 3.37
N VAL A 120 4.92 -6.16 3.41
CA VAL A 120 4.81 -7.62 3.34
C VAL A 120 5.36 -8.14 2.01
N LEU A 121 5.00 -7.53 0.88
CA LEU A 121 5.48 -7.92 -0.44
C LEU A 121 7.00 -7.75 -0.59
N ILE A 122 7.56 -6.66 -0.09
CA ILE A 122 9.00 -6.42 -0.06
C ILE A 122 9.70 -7.49 0.78
N THR A 123 9.15 -7.83 1.94
CA THR A 123 9.69 -8.88 2.81
C THR A 123 9.68 -10.25 2.12
N ILE A 124 8.57 -10.60 1.48
CA ILE A 124 8.45 -11.85 0.70
C ILE A 124 9.49 -11.88 -0.43
N GLY A 125 9.62 -10.80 -1.19
CA GLY A 125 10.61 -10.68 -2.26
C GLY A 125 12.05 -10.82 -1.76
N PHE A 126 12.36 -10.21 -0.62
CA PHE A 126 13.68 -10.32 0.00
C PHE A 126 13.96 -11.75 0.47
N LEU A 127 13.02 -12.41 1.16
CA LEU A 127 13.19 -13.80 1.59
C LEU A 127 13.34 -14.74 0.39
N LEU A 128 12.54 -14.55 -0.65
CA LEU A 128 12.62 -15.32 -1.88
C LEU A 128 13.98 -15.17 -2.55
N SER A 129 14.53 -13.95 -2.59
CA SER A 129 15.87 -13.71 -3.15
C SER A 129 16.95 -14.51 -2.41
N ARG A 130 16.81 -14.66 -1.08
CA ARG A 130 17.74 -15.47 -0.25
C ARG A 130 17.63 -16.95 -0.55
N VAL A 131 16.42 -17.46 -0.71
CA VAL A 131 16.17 -18.88 -1.07
C VAL A 131 16.74 -19.16 -2.46
N LEU A 132 16.49 -18.30 -3.45
CA LEU A 132 17.01 -18.47 -4.80
C LEU A 132 18.55 -18.35 -4.86
N LEU A 133 19.13 -17.52 -4.03
CA LEU A 133 20.58 -17.40 -3.93
C LEU A 133 21.20 -18.65 -3.29
N ALA A 134 20.58 -19.18 -2.23
CA ALA A 134 21.00 -20.43 -1.59
C ALA A 134 20.98 -21.60 -2.58
N ASP A 135 19.89 -21.72 -3.37
CA ASP A 135 19.77 -22.73 -4.41
C ASP A 135 20.88 -22.61 -5.48
N ARG A 136 21.22 -21.39 -5.89
CA ARG A 136 22.32 -21.16 -6.85
C ARG A 136 23.66 -21.69 -6.34
N TYR A 137 23.93 -21.59 -5.05
CA TYR A 137 25.17 -22.07 -4.43
C TYR A 137 25.08 -23.53 -3.97
N GLY A 138 24.02 -24.27 -4.37
CA GLY A 138 23.84 -25.69 -4.04
C GLY A 138 23.57 -25.97 -2.56
N ILE A 139 23.11 -24.95 -1.81
CA ILE A 139 22.78 -25.10 -0.40
C ILE A 139 21.39 -25.72 -0.31
N THR A 140 21.34 -27.04 -0.15
CA THR A 140 20.08 -27.75 0.09
C THR A 140 19.73 -27.70 1.58
N TRP A 141 18.45 -27.71 1.91
CA TRP A 141 17.94 -27.73 3.30
C TRP A 141 18.55 -28.86 4.16
N ALA A 142 19.00 -29.96 3.54
CA ALA A 142 19.71 -31.05 4.20
C ALA A 142 21.08 -30.62 4.79
N HIS A 143 21.70 -29.58 4.23
CA HIS A 143 23.00 -29.06 4.68
C HIS A 143 22.90 -27.97 5.72
N VAL A 144 21.67 -27.53 6.07
CA VAL A 144 21.46 -26.53 7.12
C VAL A 144 21.91 -27.05 8.49
N ASN A 145 21.90 -28.37 8.70
CA ASN A 145 22.42 -29.01 9.91
C ASN A 145 23.97 -29.09 9.96
N ASP A 146 24.63 -29.08 8.80
CA ASP A 146 26.09 -29.06 8.68
C ASP A 146 26.53 -27.59 8.41
N MET A 147 26.33 -26.74 9.38
CA MET A 147 26.65 -25.33 9.29
C MET A 147 28.14 -25.08 9.04
N SER A 148 28.56 -25.17 7.79
CA SER A 148 29.87 -24.64 7.43
C SER A 148 29.88 -23.12 7.62
N PRO A 149 31.03 -22.52 8.04
CA PRO A 149 31.12 -21.06 8.24
C PRO A 149 30.75 -20.25 7.00
N PHE A 150 30.79 -20.86 5.82
CA PHE A 150 30.40 -20.23 4.56
C PHE A 150 28.87 -20.14 4.41
N ILE A 151 28.14 -21.22 4.71
CA ILE A 151 26.67 -21.28 4.65
C ILE A 151 26.06 -20.32 5.68
N SER A 152 26.61 -20.27 6.89
CA SER A 152 26.14 -19.34 7.90
C SER A 152 26.33 -17.89 7.49
N ARG A 153 27.41 -17.56 6.75
CA ARG A 153 27.62 -16.20 6.22
C ARG A 153 26.67 -15.81 5.09
N LEU A 154 26.22 -16.76 4.26
CA LEU A 154 25.29 -16.53 3.17
C LEU A 154 23.84 -16.36 3.65
N LEU A 155 23.46 -17.14 4.68
CA LEU A 155 22.15 -17.06 5.33
C LEU A 155 22.09 -15.97 6.42
N GLN A 156 23.23 -15.56 6.96
CA GLN A 156 23.28 -14.43 7.90
C GLN A 156 22.82 -13.15 7.20
N VAL A 157 21.67 -12.67 7.64
CA VAL A 157 21.22 -11.32 7.32
C VAL A 157 22.20 -10.37 7.97
N ARG A 158 23.13 -9.81 7.20
CA ARG A 158 24.06 -8.81 7.69
C ARG A 158 23.32 -7.53 8.00
N ALA A 159 23.61 -6.93 9.16
CA ALA A 159 23.05 -5.61 9.49
C ALA A 159 23.38 -4.58 8.41
N ILE A 160 24.60 -4.65 7.87
CA ILE A 160 25.07 -3.90 6.69
C ILE A 160 25.70 -4.93 5.74
N PRO A 161 25.25 -5.03 4.46
CA PRO A 161 24.32 -4.13 3.73
C PRO A 161 22.83 -4.53 3.76
N ASP A 162 22.47 -5.77 4.15
CA ASP A 162 21.18 -6.37 3.84
C ASP A 162 19.98 -5.68 4.53
N LEU A 163 20.06 -5.50 5.87
CA LEU A 163 19.00 -4.82 6.62
C LEU A 163 18.88 -3.35 6.24
N LEU A 164 19.99 -2.70 5.95
CA LEU A 164 20.01 -1.31 5.50
C LEU A 164 19.26 -1.17 4.17
N PHE A 165 19.46 -2.10 3.22
CA PHE A 165 18.80 -2.05 1.92
C PHE A 165 17.31 -2.34 2.01
N VAL A 166 16.91 -3.29 2.86
CA VAL A 166 15.48 -3.54 3.16
C VAL A 166 14.85 -2.34 3.85
N ALA A 167 15.56 -1.70 4.77
CA ALA A 167 15.09 -0.49 5.43
C ALA A 167 14.85 0.66 4.45
N ILE A 168 15.73 0.84 3.45
CA ILE A 168 15.53 1.83 2.37
C ILE A 168 14.24 1.52 1.60
N ALA A 169 14.02 0.25 1.21
CA ALA A 169 12.80 -0.15 0.52
C ALA A 169 11.54 0.10 1.39
N PHE A 170 11.63 -0.12 2.69
CA PHE A 170 10.54 0.18 3.63
C PHE A 170 10.29 1.69 3.77
N VAL A 171 11.33 2.50 3.82
CA VAL A 171 11.20 3.96 3.84
C VAL A 171 10.50 4.48 2.58
N ILE A 172 10.82 3.92 1.40
CA ILE A 172 10.15 4.26 0.15
C ILE A 172 8.65 3.95 0.25
N ALA A 173 8.29 2.74 0.74
CA ALA A 173 6.90 2.35 0.94
C ALA A 173 6.18 3.25 1.97
N TRP A 174 6.86 3.58 3.06
CA TRP A 174 6.34 4.48 4.10
C TRP A 174 6.04 5.87 3.54
N VAL A 175 7.01 6.50 2.89
CA VAL A 175 6.87 7.87 2.36
C VAL A 175 5.79 7.94 1.28
N ARG A 176 5.66 6.91 0.46
CA ARG A 176 4.71 6.89 -0.66
C ARG A 176 3.25 6.80 -0.23
N PHE A 177 2.97 6.05 0.83
CA PHE A 177 1.60 5.78 1.29
C PHE A 177 1.21 6.56 2.56
N ARG A 178 2.10 7.37 3.11
CA ARG A 178 1.82 8.35 4.17
C ARG A 178 1.13 9.59 3.56
#